data_077bb9d567332174a82c58dc0a66722f
#
_entry.id   077bb9d567332174a82c58dc0a66722f
#
_cell.length_a   1.000
_cell.length_b   1.000
_cell.length_c   1.000
_cell.angle_alpha   90.00
_cell.angle_beta   90.00
_cell.angle_gamma   90.00
#
_symmetry.space_group_name_H-M   'P 1'
#
loop_
_entity.id
_entity.type
_entity.pdbx_description
1 polymer ?
#
loop_
_entity_poly.entity_id
_entity_poly.type
_entity_poly.pdbx_seq_one_letter_code
_entity_poly.pdbx_strand_id
1 'polypeptide(L)'
;MDFKDKIKINREKLGYTLEELSKLVGVSAPTIQRYESGEIKNVRRDKIAKLAEALKVSPSYLMGWEDENKDPILENIPGIITPVQMKRIPILGTIACGDPIFAQENYDGYFMIDKNLPEADFILRAKGDSMIEAHIFDGDLVFLRKTSDVDDGQIAAVLIDDEATLKRVSRDKDTVILQPCNKDYKPIIVQGNDNKQVLILGEMVGVYSRRSS
;
A
#
# COMPACT_ATOMS: atom_id res chain seq x y z
N MET A 1 5.31 23.20 5.30
CA MET A 1 5.82 24.43 4.60
C MET A 1 4.68 25.05 3.81
N ASP A 2 4.45 26.37 3.93
CA ASP A 2 3.32 27.03 3.28
C ASP A 2 3.58 27.34 1.80
N PHE A 3 2.52 27.59 1.04
CA PHE A 3 2.58 27.97 -0.39
C PHE A 3 3.57 29.11 -0.68
N LYS A 4 3.56 30.16 0.15
CA LYS A 4 4.46 31.31 0.06
C LYS A 4 5.93 30.94 0.16
N ASP A 5 6.25 30.06 1.12
CA ASP A 5 7.63 29.63 1.40
C ASP A 5 8.14 28.75 0.26
N LYS A 6 7.27 27.87 -0.31
CA LYS A 6 7.61 27.02 -1.45
C LYS A 6 7.96 27.81 -2.70
N ILE A 7 7.22 28.87 -2.98
CA ILE A 7 7.54 29.75 -4.13
C ILE A 7 8.91 30.38 -3.93
N LYS A 8 9.16 31.05 -2.78
CA LYS A 8 10.39 31.73 -2.48
C LYS A 8 11.61 30.82 -2.54
N ILE A 9 11.55 29.68 -1.84
CA ILE A 9 12.65 28.73 -1.78
C ILE A 9 12.99 28.16 -3.16
N ASN A 10 11.99 27.77 -3.96
CA ASN A 10 12.25 27.22 -5.28
C ASN A 10 12.75 28.28 -6.27
N ARG A 11 12.25 29.51 -6.17
CA ARG A 11 12.80 30.65 -6.96
C ARG A 11 14.29 30.86 -6.65
N GLU A 12 14.63 30.92 -5.36
CA GLU A 12 16.03 31.13 -4.92
C GLU A 12 16.93 29.94 -5.29
N LYS A 13 16.46 28.72 -5.16
CA LYS A 13 17.18 27.52 -5.61
C LYS A 13 17.51 27.56 -7.12
N LEU A 14 16.59 28.07 -7.93
CA LEU A 14 16.78 28.19 -9.38
C LEU A 14 17.54 29.47 -9.78
N GLY A 15 17.89 30.34 -8.82
CA GLY A 15 18.61 31.59 -9.05
C GLY A 15 17.78 32.67 -9.73
N TYR A 16 16.45 32.57 -9.76
CA TYR A 16 15.60 33.53 -10.38
C TYR A 16 15.41 34.81 -9.52
N THR A 17 15.49 35.95 -10.13
CA THR A 17 15.00 37.21 -9.57
C THR A 17 13.47 37.24 -9.59
N LEU A 18 12.86 38.16 -8.83
CA LEU A 18 11.41 38.39 -8.87
C LEU A 18 10.92 38.78 -10.28
N GLU A 19 11.73 39.50 -11.00
CA GLU A 19 11.44 39.98 -12.38
C GLU A 19 11.48 38.81 -13.38
N GLU A 20 12.47 37.95 -13.30
CA GLU A 20 12.58 36.76 -14.17
C GLU A 20 11.42 35.80 -13.95
N LEU A 21 11.11 35.46 -12.69
CA LEU A 21 9.96 34.60 -12.39
C LEU A 21 8.64 35.25 -12.84
N SER A 22 8.51 36.56 -12.67
CA SER A 22 7.30 37.29 -13.08
C SER A 22 7.01 37.18 -14.57
N LYS A 23 8.07 37.27 -15.41
CA LYS A 23 7.98 37.12 -16.87
C LYS A 23 7.53 35.70 -17.25
N LEU A 24 8.10 34.68 -16.62
CA LEU A 24 7.74 33.25 -16.85
C LEU A 24 6.27 32.97 -16.50
N VAL A 25 5.79 33.51 -15.39
CA VAL A 25 4.42 33.32 -14.91
C VAL A 25 3.39 34.21 -15.61
N GLY A 26 3.85 35.27 -16.25
CA GLY A 26 2.98 36.27 -16.88
C GLY A 26 2.20 37.11 -15.86
N VAL A 27 2.91 37.63 -14.85
CA VAL A 27 2.41 38.56 -13.82
C VAL A 27 3.47 39.68 -13.61
N SER A 28 3.19 40.66 -12.76
CA SER A 28 4.19 41.68 -12.40
C SER A 28 5.11 41.18 -11.26
N ALA A 29 6.34 41.70 -11.18
CA ALA A 29 7.26 41.37 -10.09
C ALA A 29 6.68 41.70 -8.69
N PRO A 30 5.95 42.79 -8.45
CA PRO A 30 5.24 43.01 -7.21
C PRO A 30 4.19 41.91 -6.89
N THR A 31 3.60 41.29 -7.91
CA THR A 31 2.65 40.18 -7.69
C THR A 31 3.37 38.95 -7.18
N ILE A 32 4.55 38.60 -7.72
CA ILE A 32 5.38 37.52 -7.19
C ILE A 32 5.77 37.81 -5.74
N GLN A 33 6.18 39.01 -5.43
CA GLN A 33 6.52 39.41 -4.05
C GLN A 33 5.34 39.23 -3.09
N ARG A 34 4.10 39.55 -3.54
CA ARG A 34 2.88 39.33 -2.73
C ARG A 34 2.53 37.85 -2.55
N TYR A 35 2.86 37.00 -3.51
CA TYR A 35 2.76 35.55 -3.34
C TYR A 35 3.75 35.05 -2.28
N GLU A 36 5.00 35.52 -2.33
CA GLU A 36 6.06 35.11 -1.38
C GLU A 36 5.87 35.69 0.02
N SER A 37 5.23 36.87 0.14
CA SER A 37 4.88 37.44 1.45
C SER A 37 3.63 36.84 2.07
N GLY A 38 2.81 36.11 1.28
CA GLY A 38 1.54 35.56 1.71
C GLY A 38 0.40 36.59 1.77
N GLU A 39 0.59 37.79 1.24
CA GLU A 39 -0.44 38.83 1.12
C GLU A 39 -1.59 38.37 0.21
N ILE A 40 -1.27 37.64 -0.87
CA ILE A 40 -2.26 36.98 -1.72
C ILE A 40 -2.35 35.51 -1.38
N LYS A 41 -3.47 35.12 -0.73
CA LYS A 41 -3.73 33.73 -0.31
C LYS A 41 -4.43 32.91 -1.39
N ASN A 42 -5.24 33.54 -2.24
CA ASN A 42 -6.03 32.85 -3.26
C ASN A 42 -5.45 33.11 -4.65
N VAL A 43 -4.59 32.20 -5.11
CA VAL A 43 -4.00 32.26 -6.44
C VAL A 43 -4.88 31.47 -7.43
N ARG A 44 -5.13 32.02 -8.62
CA ARG A 44 -5.92 31.35 -9.66
C ARG A 44 -5.21 30.09 -10.16
N ARG A 45 -5.97 29.08 -10.53
CA ARG A 45 -5.44 27.77 -10.98
C ARG A 45 -4.47 27.89 -12.16
N ASP A 46 -4.76 28.78 -13.12
CA ASP A 46 -3.89 29.03 -14.28
C ASP A 46 -2.53 29.60 -13.86
N LYS A 47 -2.48 30.43 -12.82
CA LYS A 47 -1.24 30.99 -12.28
C LYS A 47 -0.47 29.97 -11.43
N ILE A 48 -1.17 29.11 -10.71
CA ILE A 48 -0.54 28.00 -9.98
C ILE A 48 0.17 27.05 -10.95
N ALA A 49 -0.47 26.68 -12.07
CA ALA A 49 0.12 25.85 -13.10
C ALA A 49 1.40 26.48 -13.70
N LYS A 50 1.34 27.78 -14.04
CA LYS A 50 2.51 28.51 -14.58
C LYS A 50 3.63 28.69 -13.56
N LEU A 51 3.31 28.91 -12.27
CA LEU A 51 4.28 28.95 -11.20
C LEU A 51 4.97 27.60 -11.04
N ALA A 52 4.21 26.52 -11.04
CA ALA A 52 4.72 25.16 -10.94
C ALA A 52 5.68 24.82 -12.09
N GLU A 53 5.29 25.15 -13.32
CA GLU A 53 6.11 24.98 -14.51
C GLU A 53 7.41 25.80 -14.44
N ALA A 54 7.31 27.10 -14.11
CA ALA A 54 8.47 27.99 -13.99
C ALA A 54 9.43 27.57 -12.88
N LEU A 55 8.91 27.06 -11.77
CA LEU A 55 9.67 26.60 -10.61
C LEU A 55 10.09 25.13 -10.69
N LYS A 56 9.73 24.43 -11.79
CA LYS A 56 10.01 23.00 -12.03
C LYS A 56 9.54 22.09 -10.90
N VAL A 57 8.35 22.35 -10.38
CA VAL A 57 7.70 21.56 -9.32
C VAL A 57 6.27 21.20 -9.75
N SER A 58 5.62 20.26 -9.05
CA SER A 58 4.22 19.97 -9.33
C SER A 58 3.27 21.04 -8.75
N PRO A 59 2.10 21.31 -9.38
CA PRO A 59 1.06 22.14 -8.79
C PRO A 59 0.60 21.65 -7.41
N SER A 60 0.55 20.33 -7.23
CA SER A 60 0.17 19.67 -5.96
C SER A 60 1.18 19.95 -4.86
N TYR A 61 2.47 19.93 -5.18
CA TYR A 61 3.53 20.32 -4.25
C TYR A 61 3.37 21.78 -3.79
N LEU A 62 3.17 22.72 -4.71
CA LEU A 62 2.97 24.12 -4.35
C LEU A 62 1.76 24.30 -3.43
N MET A 63 0.68 23.59 -3.69
CA MET A 63 -0.56 23.67 -2.92
C MET A 63 -0.51 22.92 -1.57
N GLY A 64 0.58 22.18 -1.30
CA GLY A 64 0.71 21.40 -0.07
C GLY A 64 -0.12 20.10 -0.04
N TRP A 65 -0.54 19.59 -1.20
CA TRP A 65 -1.29 18.34 -1.33
C TRP A 65 -0.39 17.11 -1.53
N GLU A 66 0.90 17.33 -1.77
CA GLU A 66 1.92 16.29 -1.83
C GLU A 66 2.86 16.40 -0.64
N ASP A 67 3.31 15.27 -0.14
CA ASP A 67 4.33 15.21 0.90
C ASP A 67 5.62 15.94 0.46
N GLU A 68 6.20 16.71 1.39
CA GLU A 68 7.39 17.56 1.18
C GLU A 68 8.66 16.79 0.75
N ASN A 69 8.59 15.46 0.67
CA ASN A 69 9.72 14.58 0.39
C ASN A 69 9.86 14.14 -1.08
N LYS A 70 8.97 14.57 -1.98
CA LYS A 70 9.14 14.35 -3.42
C LYS A 70 9.85 15.55 -4.05
N ASP A 71 11.17 15.48 -4.16
CA ASP A 71 11.96 16.40 -4.95
C ASP A 71 12.02 15.88 -6.40
N PRO A 72 11.32 16.53 -7.38
CA PRO A 72 11.30 16.04 -8.77
C PRO A 72 12.70 16.00 -9.43
N ILE A 73 13.66 16.71 -8.85
CA ILE A 73 15.06 16.71 -9.33
C ILE A 73 15.73 15.39 -8.96
N LEU A 74 15.33 14.74 -7.84
CA LEU A 74 15.93 13.52 -7.36
C LEU A 74 15.44 12.26 -8.12
N GLU A 75 14.25 12.30 -8.72
CA GLU A 75 13.71 11.17 -9.49
C GLU A 75 14.49 10.88 -10.79
N ASN A 76 15.25 11.84 -11.29
CA ASN A 76 15.99 11.74 -12.55
C ASN A 76 17.50 11.57 -12.41
N ILE A 77 18.04 11.43 -11.19
CA ILE A 77 19.47 11.21 -10.97
C ILE A 77 19.73 9.71 -10.80
N PRO A 78 20.46 9.06 -11.75
CA PRO A 78 20.80 7.65 -11.60
C PRO A 78 21.56 7.40 -10.30
N GLY A 79 21.05 6.48 -9.46
CA GLY A 79 21.66 6.07 -8.20
C GLY A 79 21.19 6.83 -6.95
N ILE A 80 20.26 7.79 -7.06
CA ILE A 80 19.60 8.36 -5.89
C ILE A 80 18.47 7.45 -5.44
N ILE A 81 18.52 7.08 -4.17
CA ILE A 81 17.43 6.37 -3.48
C ILE A 81 16.33 7.39 -3.19
N THR A 82 15.25 7.35 -3.97
CA THR A 82 14.03 8.12 -3.66
C THR A 82 13.44 7.64 -2.33
N PRO A 83 12.84 8.53 -1.52
CA PRO A 83 12.15 8.11 -0.31
C PRO A 83 11.08 7.07 -0.64
N VAL A 84 11.21 5.89 -0.07
CA VAL A 84 10.27 4.79 -0.25
C VAL A 84 8.94 5.18 0.38
N GLN A 85 7.87 5.19 -0.42
CA GLN A 85 6.53 5.40 0.10
C GLN A 85 6.06 4.10 0.75
N MET A 86 5.90 4.14 2.07
CA MET A 86 5.44 3.00 2.85
C MET A 86 3.92 2.99 2.99
N LYS A 87 3.31 1.82 2.84
CA LYS A 87 1.92 1.58 3.24
C LYS A 87 1.86 0.66 4.44
N ARG A 88 0.83 0.83 5.26
CA ARG A 88 0.55 -0.04 6.41
C ARG A 88 -0.39 -1.15 5.99
N ILE A 89 -0.03 -2.40 6.27
CA ILE A 89 -0.89 -3.55 6.06
C ILE A 89 -1.23 -4.12 7.44
N PRO A 90 -2.53 -4.29 7.78
CA PRO A 90 -2.92 -4.85 9.06
C PRO A 90 -2.53 -6.33 9.17
N ILE A 91 -2.01 -6.71 10.33
CA ILE A 91 -1.83 -8.10 10.72
C ILE A 91 -3.10 -8.50 11.46
N LEU A 92 -3.84 -9.46 10.93
CA LEU A 92 -5.02 -9.98 11.59
C LEU A 92 -4.61 -11.04 12.63
N GLY A 93 -5.17 -10.91 13.82
CA GLY A 93 -5.01 -11.87 14.91
C GLY A 93 -5.96 -13.06 14.77
N THR A 94 -6.66 -13.39 15.86
CA THR A 94 -7.68 -14.44 15.84
C THR A 94 -8.94 -13.92 15.15
N ILE A 95 -9.39 -14.65 14.13
CA ILE A 95 -10.62 -14.34 13.41
C ILE A 95 -11.72 -15.18 14.06
N ALA A 96 -12.73 -14.50 14.64
CA ALA A 96 -13.90 -15.14 15.21
C ALA A 96 -15.10 -15.04 14.24
N CYS A 97 -15.99 -16.03 14.28
CA CYS A 97 -17.21 -16.01 13.48
C CYS A 97 -18.20 -14.98 14.04
N GLY A 98 -18.88 -14.29 13.12
CA GLY A 98 -19.90 -13.32 13.47
C GLY A 98 -19.43 -11.87 13.52
N ASP A 99 -18.15 -11.61 13.73
CA ASP A 99 -17.58 -10.28 13.67
C ASP A 99 -17.02 -9.96 12.28
N PRO A 100 -17.06 -8.70 11.85
CA PRO A 100 -16.41 -8.31 10.60
C PRO A 100 -14.91 -8.63 10.69
N ILE A 101 -14.43 -9.56 9.87
CA ILE A 101 -13.02 -10.04 9.87
C ILE A 101 -12.01 -8.89 9.82
N PHE A 102 -12.38 -7.80 9.16
CA PHE A 102 -11.57 -6.59 9.01
C PHE A 102 -11.93 -5.48 10.01
N ALA A 103 -12.58 -5.82 11.14
CA ALA A 103 -12.75 -4.86 12.23
C ALA A 103 -11.39 -4.53 12.87
N GLN A 104 -11.17 -3.26 13.23
CA GLN A 104 -9.89 -2.83 13.83
C GLN A 104 -9.56 -3.57 15.13
N GLU A 105 -10.56 -4.08 15.83
CA GLU A 105 -10.45 -4.87 17.04
C GLU A 105 -9.71 -6.20 16.85
N ASN A 106 -9.70 -6.71 15.61
CA ASN A 106 -9.01 -7.96 15.22
C ASN A 106 -7.56 -7.73 14.78
N TYR A 107 -7.05 -6.50 14.82
CA TYR A 107 -5.69 -6.19 14.35
C TYR A 107 -4.66 -6.44 15.45
N ASP A 108 -3.70 -7.34 15.17
CA ASP A 108 -2.53 -7.65 16.02
C ASP A 108 -1.31 -6.76 15.66
N GLY A 109 -1.56 -5.64 15.00
CA GLY A 109 -0.52 -4.70 14.58
C GLY A 109 -0.53 -4.40 13.10
N TYR A 110 0.58 -3.81 12.65
CA TYR A 110 0.75 -3.42 11.24
C TYR A 110 2.15 -3.76 10.75
N PHE A 111 2.24 -4.16 9.50
CA PHE A 111 3.50 -4.30 8.79
C PHE A 111 3.67 -3.15 7.79
N MET A 112 4.87 -2.56 7.76
CA MET A 112 5.20 -1.47 6.84
C MET A 112 5.85 -2.06 5.60
N ILE A 113 5.29 -1.81 4.43
CA ILE A 113 5.77 -2.32 3.15
C ILE A 113 5.91 -1.17 2.16
N ASP A 114 6.85 -1.28 1.22
CA ASP A 114 6.95 -0.37 0.10
C ASP A 114 5.65 -0.39 -0.72
N LYS A 115 5.11 0.79 -1.02
CA LYS A 115 3.86 0.96 -1.78
C LYS A 115 3.94 0.34 -3.18
N ASN A 116 5.14 0.19 -3.74
CA ASN A 116 5.38 -0.37 -5.07
C ASN A 116 5.47 -1.92 -5.07
N LEU A 117 5.48 -2.56 -3.89
CA LEU A 117 5.43 -4.03 -3.79
C LEU A 117 4.02 -4.55 -4.07
N PRO A 118 3.87 -5.85 -4.41
CA PRO A 118 2.59 -6.45 -4.71
C PRO A 118 1.50 -6.08 -3.71
N GLU A 119 0.31 -5.81 -4.21
CA GLU A 119 -0.82 -5.39 -3.38
C GLU A 119 -1.25 -6.51 -2.46
N ALA A 120 -1.01 -6.31 -1.17
CA ALA A 120 -1.61 -7.09 -0.11
C ALA A 120 -2.55 -6.19 0.69
N ASP A 121 -3.69 -6.75 1.09
CA ASP A 121 -4.71 -6.05 1.85
C ASP A 121 -4.62 -6.34 3.35
N PHE A 122 -4.17 -7.54 3.70
CA PHE A 122 -3.99 -7.98 5.09
C PHE A 122 -2.92 -9.06 5.21
N ILE A 123 -2.52 -9.34 6.43
CA ILE A 123 -1.52 -10.34 6.76
C ILE A 123 -2.11 -11.29 7.81
N LEU A 124 -1.85 -12.59 7.65
CA LEU A 124 -2.07 -13.59 8.67
C LEU A 124 -0.73 -14.12 9.19
N ARG A 125 -0.68 -14.43 10.48
CA ARG A 125 0.43 -15.17 11.06
C ARG A 125 0.17 -16.67 10.90
N ALA A 126 1.05 -17.36 10.19
CA ALA A 126 0.97 -18.82 10.05
C ALA A 126 1.11 -19.49 11.43
N LYS A 127 0.31 -20.52 11.66
CA LYS A 127 0.37 -21.37 12.86
C LYS A 127 0.54 -22.82 12.45
N GLY A 128 1.46 -23.50 13.13
CA GLY A 128 1.75 -24.92 12.91
C GLY A 128 2.54 -25.16 11.63
N ASP A 129 2.53 -26.38 11.17
CA ASP A 129 3.39 -26.92 10.12
C ASP A 129 2.64 -27.44 8.89
N SER A 130 1.34 -27.20 8.80
CA SER A 130 0.50 -27.73 7.71
C SER A 130 0.88 -27.24 6.31
N MET A 131 1.75 -26.23 6.20
CA MET A 131 2.15 -25.58 4.94
C MET A 131 3.67 -25.59 4.70
N ILE A 132 4.42 -26.44 5.41
CA ILE A 132 5.89 -26.46 5.36
C ILE A 132 6.47 -26.81 3.98
N GLU A 133 5.80 -27.65 3.20
CA GLU A 133 6.22 -28.01 1.84
C GLU A 133 6.00 -26.84 0.85
N ALA A 134 5.22 -25.83 1.24
CA ALA A 134 5.10 -24.54 0.55
C ALA A 134 6.07 -23.49 1.12
N HIS A 135 7.04 -23.90 1.96
CA HIS A 135 8.00 -23.03 2.65
C HIS A 135 7.34 -21.96 3.55
N ILE A 136 6.17 -22.26 4.09
CA ILE A 136 5.48 -21.45 5.09
C ILE A 136 5.59 -22.17 6.43
N PHE A 137 6.23 -21.52 7.39
CA PHE A 137 6.55 -22.07 8.70
C PHE A 137 5.76 -21.38 9.82
N ASP A 138 5.72 -22.01 10.97
CA ASP A 138 5.10 -21.43 12.16
C ASP A 138 5.68 -20.03 12.47
N GLY A 139 4.81 -19.05 12.68
CA GLY A 139 5.18 -17.66 12.95
C GLY A 139 5.42 -16.78 11.73
N ASP A 140 5.50 -17.33 10.52
CA ASP A 140 5.64 -16.56 9.29
C ASP A 140 4.48 -15.60 9.07
N LEU A 141 4.77 -14.45 8.45
CA LEU A 141 3.76 -13.48 8.04
C LEU A 141 3.38 -13.73 6.58
N VAL A 142 2.14 -14.11 6.35
CA VAL A 142 1.59 -14.41 5.02
C VAL A 142 0.78 -13.23 4.54
N PHE A 143 1.22 -12.64 3.44
CA PHE A 143 0.59 -11.49 2.79
C PHE A 143 -0.53 -11.97 1.88
N LEU A 144 -1.71 -11.40 2.02
CA LEU A 144 -2.93 -11.83 1.37
C LEU A 144 -3.61 -10.65 0.65
N ARG A 145 -4.03 -10.89 -0.57
CA ARG A 145 -4.92 -10.01 -1.33
C ARG A 145 -6.36 -10.49 -1.11
N LYS A 146 -7.22 -9.58 -0.69
CA LYS A 146 -8.63 -9.87 -0.40
C LYS A 146 -9.35 -10.31 -1.68
N THR A 147 -9.88 -11.51 -1.67
CA THR A 147 -10.72 -12.05 -2.73
C THR A 147 -11.65 -13.11 -2.16
N SER A 148 -12.81 -13.29 -2.76
CA SER A 148 -13.74 -14.39 -2.46
C SER A 148 -13.53 -15.59 -3.37
N ASP A 149 -12.62 -15.50 -4.33
CA ASP A 149 -12.33 -16.56 -5.30
C ASP A 149 -10.85 -16.61 -5.62
N VAL A 150 -10.32 -17.81 -5.89
CA VAL A 150 -8.91 -18.05 -6.24
C VAL A 150 -8.82 -19.10 -7.34
N ASP A 151 -7.77 -19.00 -8.15
CA ASP A 151 -7.48 -19.97 -9.18
C ASP A 151 -7.11 -21.33 -8.58
N ASP A 152 -7.35 -22.40 -9.35
CA ASP A 152 -7.04 -23.76 -8.95
C ASP A 152 -5.54 -23.94 -8.65
N GLY A 153 -5.24 -24.55 -7.52
CA GLY A 153 -3.88 -24.76 -7.05
C GLY A 153 -3.25 -23.57 -6.30
N GLN A 154 -3.92 -22.45 -6.18
CA GLN A 154 -3.42 -21.30 -5.40
C GLN A 154 -3.50 -21.56 -3.89
N ILE A 155 -2.61 -20.89 -3.15
CA ILE A 155 -2.67 -20.90 -1.68
C ILE A 155 -3.53 -19.71 -1.24
N ALA A 156 -4.51 -20.00 -0.38
CA ALA A 156 -5.44 -19.02 0.13
C ALA A 156 -5.61 -19.13 1.65
N ALA A 157 -6.00 -18.02 2.25
CA ALA A 157 -6.60 -18.02 3.56
C ALA A 157 -8.07 -18.39 3.43
N VAL A 158 -8.49 -19.41 4.13
CA VAL A 158 -9.87 -19.88 4.16
C VAL A 158 -10.37 -19.92 5.60
N LEU A 159 -11.62 -19.54 5.80
CA LEU A 159 -12.34 -19.70 7.05
C LEU A 159 -13.13 -21.01 6.98
N ILE A 160 -12.91 -21.90 7.93
CA ILE A 160 -13.61 -23.17 8.07
C ILE A 160 -14.03 -23.30 9.52
N ASP A 161 -15.33 -23.49 9.78
CA ASP A 161 -15.86 -23.68 11.12
C ASP A 161 -15.26 -22.66 12.14
N ASP A 162 -15.23 -21.37 11.74
CA ASP A 162 -14.76 -20.25 12.57
C ASP A 162 -13.24 -20.13 12.76
N GLU A 163 -12.45 -20.95 12.07
CA GLU A 163 -11.00 -20.87 12.12
C GLU A 163 -10.41 -20.50 10.76
N ALA A 164 -9.58 -19.43 10.75
CA ALA A 164 -8.82 -19.05 9.56
C ALA A 164 -7.59 -19.94 9.42
N THR A 165 -7.43 -20.56 8.26
CA THR A 165 -6.32 -21.45 7.95
C THR A 165 -5.79 -21.20 6.53
N LEU A 166 -4.53 -21.57 6.29
CA LEU A 166 -3.93 -21.54 4.95
C LEU A 166 -4.02 -22.92 4.31
N LYS A 167 -4.50 -22.98 3.08
CA LYS A 167 -4.58 -24.20 2.29
C LYS A 167 -4.33 -23.91 0.81
N ARG A 168 -3.86 -24.91 0.09
CA ARG A 168 -3.92 -24.91 -1.36
C ARG A 168 -5.35 -25.27 -1.76
N VAL A 169 -5.98 -24.41 -2.54
CA VAL A 169 -7.37 -24.59 -2.96
C VAL A 169 -7.40 -25.27 -4.33
N SER A 170 -8.17 -26.33 -4.44
CA SER A 170 -8.50 -26.98 -5.71
C SER A 170 -10.01 -27.21 -5.79
N ARG A 171 -10.56 -27.17 -7.01
CA ARG A 171 -11.98 -27.36 -7.25
C ARG A 171 -12.21 -28.46 -8.28
N ASP A 172 -13.17 -29.29 -8.01
CA ASP A 172 -13.69 -30.26 -8.96
C ASP A 172 -15.22 -30.23 -8.89
N LYS A 173 -15.86 -29.64 -9.93
CA LYS A 173 -17.30 -29.43 -10.03
C LYS A 173 -17.86 -28.73 -8.77
N ASP A 174 -18.65 -29.44 -7.98
CA ASP A 174 -19.29 -28.95 -6.76
C ASP A 174 -18.47 -29.23 -5.48
N THR A 175 -17.22 -29.65 -5.65
CA THR A 175 -16.34 -30.03 -4.54
C THR A 175 -15.17 -29.07 -4.42
N VAL A 176 -14.94 -28.55 -3.22
CA VAL A 176 -13.74 -27.77 -2.87
C VAL A 176 -12.81 -28.66 -2.07
N ILE A 177 -11.57 -28.77 -2.54
CA ILE A 177 -10.51 -29.52 -1.88
C ILE A 177 -9.51 -28.53 -1.29
N LEU A 178 -9.37 -28.56 0.01
CA LEU A 178 -8.44 -27.72 0.77
C LEU A 178 -7.25 -28.56 1.19
N GLN A 179 -6.18 -28.47 0.40
CA GLN A 179 -5.00 -29.31 0.52
C GLN A 179 -3.96 -28.65 1.43
N PRO A 180 -3.56 -29.25 2.56
CA PRO A 180 -2.36 -28.90 3.28
C PRO A 180 -1.12 -29.11 2.39
N CYS A 181 -0.10 -28.27 2.55
CA CYS A 181 1.21 -28.49 1.94
C CYS A 181 2.15 -29.15 2.96
N ASN A 182 1.71 -30.27 3.50
CA ASN A 182 2.44 -31.18 4.35
C ASN A 182 1.79 -32.55 4.26
N LYS A 183 2.55 -33.58 3.88
CA LYS A 183 2.10 -34.96 3.67
C LYS A 183 1.52 -35.63 4.92
N ASP A 184 1.85 -35.12 6.10
CA ASP A 184 1.37 -35.67 7.37
C ASP A 184 -0.08 -35.24 7.66
N TYR A 185 -0.65 -34.37 6.88
CA TYR A 185 -2.02 -33.87 6.99
C TYR A 185 -2.88 -34.32 5.82
N LYS A 186 -4.13 -34.68 6.14
CA LYS A 186 -5.12 -35.05 5.11
C LYS A 186 -5.80 -33.82 4.51
N PRO A 187 -6.18 -33.87 3.22
CA PRO A 187 -7.02 -32.84 2.61
C PRO A 187 -8.38 -32.74 3.29
N ILE A 188 -8.92 -31.55 3.35
CA ILE A 188 -10.30 -31.28 3.73
C ILE A 188 -11.12 -31.20 2.45
N ILE A 189 -12.09 -32.05 2.31
CA ILE A 189 -12.98 -32.09 1.15
C ILE A 189 -14.33 -31.53 1.60
N VAL A 190 -14.86 -30.55 0.88
CA VAL A 190 -16.15 -29.91 1.17
C VAL A 190 -17.01 -29.98 -0.08
N GLN A 191 -18.19 -30.59 0.06
CA GLN A 191 -19.17 -30.71 -1.02
C GLN A 191 -20.29 -29.69 -0.83
N GLY A 192 -20.93 -29.28 -1.93
CA GLY A 192 -21.97 -28.25 -1.90
C GLY A 192 -23.19 -28.54 -1.02
N ASN A 193 -23.37 -29.78 -0.61
CA ASN A 193 -24.42 -30.25 0.31
C ASN A 193 -23.93 -30.45 1.77
N ASP A 194 -22.66 -30.19 2.05
CA ASP A 194 -22.13 -30.26 3.42
C ASP A 194 -22.60 -29.02 4.23
N ASN A 195 -22.87 -29.23 5.51
CA ASN A 195 -23.17 -28.12 6.43
C ASN A 195 -21.95 -27.26 6.80
N LYS A 196 -20.78 -27.54 6.22
CA LYS A 196 -19.56 -26.77 6.44
C LYS A 196 -19.55 -25.53 5.58
N GLN A 197 -19.45 -24.39 6.21
CA GLN A 197 -19.23 -23.12 5.49
C GLN A 197 -17.72 -22.93 5.28
N VAL A 198 -17.32 -22.85 4.02
CA VAL A 198 -15.97 -22.46 3.62
C VAL A 198 -16.04 -21.10 2.97
N LEU A 199 -15.33 -20.15 3.56
CA LEU A 199 -15.21 -18.79 3.01
C LEU A 199 -13.76 -18.51 2.66
N ILE A 200 -13.50 -18.15 1.40
CA ILE A 200 -12.19 -17.66 0.99
C ILE A 200 -12.05 -16.21 1.44
N LEU A 201 -10.99 -15.93 2.19
CA LEU A 201 -10.69 -14.61 2.73
C LEU A 201 -9.76 -13.81 1.82
N GLY A 202 -8.84 -14.51 1.15
CA GLY A 202 -7.88 -13.90 0.24
C GLY A 202 -6.85 -14.89 -0.27
N GLU A 203 -6.22 -14.55 -1.38
CA GLU A 203 -5.13 -15.32 -1.99
C GLU A 203 -3.77 -14.86 -1.45
N MET A 204 -2.83 -15.78 -1.36
CA MET A 204 -1.47 -15.50 -0.95
C MET A 204 -0.70 -14.80 -2.06
N VAL A 205 -0.11 -13.64 -1.76
CA VAL A 205 0.75 -12.86 -2.67
C VAL A 205 2.21 -12.85 -2.24
N GLY A 206 2.51 -13.28 -1.01
CA GLY A 206 3.89 -13.36 -0.51
C GLY A 206 3.99 -13.87 0.91
N VAL A 207 5.22 -14.17 1.34
CA VAL A 207 5.53 -14.62 2.71
C VAL A 207 6.77 -13.89 3.21
N TYR A 208 6.75 -13.50 4.46
CA TYR A 208 7.92 -12.98 5.17
C TYR A 208 8.26 -13.92 6.33
N SER A 209 9.42 -14.54 6.25
CA SER A 209 9.98 -15.41 7.28
C SER A 209 11.11 -14.70 8.01
N ARG A 210 11.01 -14.62 9.33
CA ARG A 210 12.12 -14.17 10.18
C ARG A 210 12.86 -15.39 10.71
N ARG A 211 13.90 -15.82 9.99
CA ARG A 211 14.79 -16.87 10.49
C ARG A 211 15.92 -16.21 11.28
N SER A 212 16.03 -16.53 12.56
CA SER A 212 17.28 -16.30 13.29
C SER A 212 18.29 -17.35 12.84
N SER A 213 19.43 -16.88 12.36
CA SER A 213 20.62 -17.72 12.06
C SER A 213 21.13 -18.33 13.33
#